data_d91f7b7642805473b3adb51c62869125
#
_entry.id   d91f7b7642805473b3adb51c62869125
#
_cell.length_a   1.000
_cell.length_b   1.000
_cell.length_c   1.000
_cell.angle_alpha   90.00
_cell.angle_beta   90.00
_cell.angle_gamma   90.00
#
_symmetry.space_group_name_H-M   'P 1'
#
loop_
_entity.id
_entity.type
_entity.pdbx_description
1 polymer ?
#
loop_
_entity_poly.entity_id
_entity_poly.type
_entity_poly.pdbx_seq_one_letter_code
_entity_poly.pdbx_strand_id
1 'polypeptide(L)'
;MSKTLYERLGGANGIARIVDDVVEAHMNNPLIKARFVPLLERPDHLAAAKKHLRDFLGMGGGGPEKYSGRSMPDTHRGMNISAQEYMAAIDDILATLDKHKVDEQTRKDVLAIAYSLKGEIVHV
;
A
#
# COMPACT_ATOMS: atom_id res chain seq x y z
N MET A 1 -17.15 9.72 -19.74
CA MET A 1 -16.47 10.42 -18.64
C MET A 1 -15.40 9.53 -18.03
N SER A 2 -14.28 10.14 -17.68
CA SER A 2 -13.18 9.40 -17.07
C SER A 2 -13.49 9.06 -15.62
N LYS A 3 -13.19 7.83 -15.22
CA LYS A 3 -13.27 7.43 -13.82
C LYS A 3 -12.04 7.90 -13.07
N THR A 4 -12.21 8.25 -11.79
CA THR A 4 -11.07 8.55 -10.91
C THR A 4 -10.29 7.26 -10.65
N LEU A 5 -9.05 7.38 -10.19
CA LEU A 5 -8.28 6.22 -9.77
C LEU A 5 -9.03 5.43 -8.69
N TYR A 6 -9.67 6.13 -7.75
CA TYR A 6 -10.50 5.51 -6.73
C TYR A 6 -11.56 4.59 -7.32
N GLU A 7 -12.31 5.09 -8.31
CA GLU A 7 -13.36 4.30 -8.97
C GLU A 7 -12.78 3.11 -9.75
N ARG A 8 -11.65 3.32 -10.43
CA ARG A 8 -10.98 2.27 -11.20
C ARG A 8 -10.43 1.15 -10.30
N LEU A 9 -10.10 1.46 -9.06
CA LEU A 9 -9.69 0.46 -8.07
C LEU A 9 -10.86 -0.27 -7.43
N GLY A 10 -12.08 0.12 -7.76
CA GLY A 10 -13.28 -0.53 -7.25
C GLY A 10 -13.92 0.13 -6.05
N GLY A 11 -13.56 1.40 -5.76
CA GLY A 11 -14.09 2.13 -4.62
C GLY A 11 -13.60 1.55 -3.30
N ALA A 12 -14.30 1.89 -2.21
CA ALA A 12 -13.91 1.45 -0.88
C ALA A 12 -13.81 -0.07 -0.77
N ASN A 13 -14.76 -0.81 -1.31
CA ASN A 13 -14.77 -2.28 -1.23
C ASN A 13 -13.63 -2.90 -2.04
N GLY A 14 -13.36 -2.39 -3.25
CA GLY A 14 -12.27 -2.87 -4.08
C GLY A 14 -10.92 -2.62 -3.44
N ILE A 15 -10.73 -1.42 -2.92
CA ILE A 15 -9.49 -1.04 -2.21
C ILE A 15 -9.29 -1.92 -0.97
N ALA A 16 -10.35 -2.19 -0.21
CA ALA A 16 -10.24 -3.04 0.98
C ALA A 16 -9.74 -4.45 0.62
N ARG A 17 -10.26 -5.04 -0.45
CA ARG A 17 -9.82 -6.36 -0.90
C ARG A 17 -8.37 -6.33 -1.40
N ILE A 18 -7.99 -5.28 -2.11
CA ILE A 18 -6.62 -5.10 -2.60
C ILE A 18 -5.66 -4.99 -1.41
N VAL A 19 -5.99 -4.18 -0.42
CA VAL A 19 -5.15 -3.98 0.77
C VAL A 19 -4.96 -5.29 1.54
N ASP A 20 -6.03 -6.06 1.73
CA ASP A 20 -5.92 -7.36 2.41
C ASP A 20 -4.94 -8.28 1.68
N ASP A 21 -5.02 -8.35 0.36
CA ASP A 21 -4.14 -9.21 -0.44
C ASP A 21 -2.71 -8.66 -0.52
N VAL A 22 -2.53 -7.34 -0.54
CA VAL A 22 -1.20 -6.73 -0.50
C VAL A 22 -0.49 -7.08 0.80
N VAL A 23 -1.18 -6.94 1.93
CA VAL A 23 -0.59 -7.25 3.25
C VAL A 23 -0.25 -8.74 3.32
N GLU A 24 -1.11 -9.61 2.82
CA GLU A 24 -0.81 -11.05 2.77
C GLU A 24 0.41 -11.33 1.90
N ALA A 25 0.53 -10.67 0.74
CA ALA A 25 1.69 -10.83 -0.12
C ALA A 25 2.97 -10.39 0.58
N HIS A 26 2.93 -9.27 1.32
CA HIS A 26 4.09 -8.81 2.09
C HIS A 26 4.49 -9.83 3.16
N MET A 27 3.54 -10.45 3.83
CA MET A 27 3.81 -11.47 4.85
C MET A 27 4.44 -12.74 4.27
N ASN A 28 4.23 -12.99 2.99
CA ASN A 28 4.81 -14.13 2.28
C ASN A 28 6.06 -13.79 1.47
N ASN A 29 6.45 -12.52 1.43
CA ASN A 29 7.62 -12.08 0.68
C ASN A 29 8.88 -12.18 1.55
N PRO A 30 9.84 -13.08 1.22
CA PRO A 30 11.02 -13.29 2.06
C PRO A 30 11.85 -12.03 2.32
N LEU A 31 11.82 -11.06 1.41
CA LEU A 31 12.60 -9.83 1.53
C LEU A 31 12.04 -8.87 2.58
N ILE A 32 10.74 -8.92 2.86
CA ILE A 32 10.09 -7.94 3.73
C ILE A 32 9.20 -8.55 4.81
N LYS A 33 8.98 -9.85 4.80
CA LYS A 33 8.04 -10.50 5.74
C LYS A 33 8.38 -10.22 7.20
N ALA A 34 9.65 -10.07 7.53
CA ALA A 34 10.08 -9.82 8.90
C ALA A 34 9.51 -8.53 9.49
N ARG A 35 9.13 -7.58 8.63
CA ARG A 35 8.53 -6.31 9.06
C ARG A 35 7.03 -6.41 9.28
N PHE A 36 6.37 -7.43 8.73
CA PHE A 36 4.91 -7.57 8.76
C PHE A 36 4.44 -8.73 9.63
N VAL A 37 5.18 -9.84 9.67
CA VAL A 37 4.79 -11.03 10.44
C VAL A 37 4.54 -10.72 11.93
N PRO A 38 5.32 -9.85 12.60
CA PRO A 38 5.03 -9.50 13.99
C PRO A 38 3.64 -8.91 14.22
N LEU A 39 3.02 -8.33 13.19
CA LEU A 39 1.66 -7.80 13.31
C LEU A 39 0.62 -8.89 13.55
N LEU A 40 0.92 -10.14 13.22
CA LEU A 40 0.00 -11.26 13.48
C LEU A 40 -0.23 -11.47 14.99
N GLU A 41 0.72 -11.06 15.82
CA GLU A 41 0.61 -11.14 17.28
C GLU A 41 -0.10 -9.92 17.87
N ARG A 42 -0.39 -8.92 17.06
CA ARG A 42 -1.05 -7.68 17.45
C ARG A 42 -2.17 -7.35 16.47
N PRO A 43 -3.33 -8.04 16.58
CA PRO A 43 -4.42 -7.87 15.60
C PRO A 43 -4.93 -6.44 15.49
N ASP A 44 -4.90 -5.67 16.57
CA ASP A 44 -5.29 -4.26 16.57
C ASP A 44 -4.31 -3.41 15.76
N HIS A 45 -3.02 -3.67 15.85
CA HIS A 45 -2.00 -2.98 15.04
C HIS A 45 -2.12 -3.35 13.57
N LEU A 46 -2.39 -4.62 13.27
CA LEU A 46 -2.61 -5.07 11.90
C LEU A 46 -3.84 -4.39 11.30
N ALA A 47 -4.94 -4.35 12.04
CA ALA A 47 -6.17 -3.68 11.58
C ALA A 47 -5.94 -2.20 11.34
N ALA A 48 -5.19 -1.53 12.22
CA ALA A 48 -4.86 -0.12 12.05
C ALA A 48 -3.98 0.12 10.81
N ALA A 49 -2.99 -0.74 10.57
CA ALA A 49 -2.13 -0.64 9.39
C ALA A 49 -2.94 -0.78 8.10
N LYS A 50 -3.84 -1.75 8.05
CA LYS A 50 -4.73 -1.93 6.90
C LYS A 50 -5.64 -0.73 6.69
N LYS A 51 -6.21 -0.19 7.78
CA LYS A 51 -7.07 1.00 7.69
C LYS A 51 -6.29 2.19 7.14
N HIS A 52 -5.09 2.44 7.64
CA HIS A 52 -4.26 3.55 7.14
C HIS A 52 -3.93 3.39 5.65
N LEU A 53 -3.64 2.17 5.22
CA LEU A 53 -3.35 1.92 3.82
C LEU A 53 -4.60 2.12 2.94
N ARG A 54 -5.77 1.66 3.40
CA ARG A 54 -7.03 1.91 2.69
C ARG A 54 -7.31 3.40 2.57
N ASP A 55 -7.17 4.15 3.67
CA ASP A 55 -7.44 5.58 3.68
C ASP A 55 -6.45 6.32 2.77
N PHE A 56 -5.18 5.91 2.80
CA PHE A 56 -4.15 6.52 1.96
C PHE A 56 -4.44 6.32 0.47
N LEU A 57 -4.77 5.09 0.08
CA LEU A 57 -5.10 4.79 -1.32
C LEU A 57 -6.41 5.46 -1.73
N GLY A 58 -7.40 5.51 -0.84
CA GLY A 58 -8.66 6.18 -1.10
C GLY A 58 -8.46 7.66 -1.35
N MET A 59 -7.75 8.33 -0.45
CA MET A 59 -7.45 9.76 -0.58
C MET A 59 -6.60 10.03 -1.83
N GLY A 60 -5.55 9.28 -2.03
CA GLY A 60 -4.66 9.43 -3.18
C GLY A 60 -5.35 9.13 -4.51
N GLY A 61 -6.37 8.29 -4.49
CA GLY A 61 -7.17 7.95 -5.68
C GLY A 61 -8.31 8.92 -5.97
N GLY A 62 -8.51 9.93 -5.14
CA GLY A 62 -9.59 10.91 -5.33
C GLY A 62 -10.90 10.51 -4.67
N GLY A 63 -10.89 9.54 -3.76
CA GLY A 63 -12.06 9.13 -3.00
C GLY A 63 -12.36 10.03 -1.81
N PRO A 64 -13.41 9.72 -1.04
CA PRO A 64 -13.82 10.53 0.12
C PRO A 64 -12.97 10.29 1.36
N GLU A 65 -12.17 9.23 1.39
CA GLU A 65 -11.35 8.89 2.55
C GLU A 65 -10.30 9.97 2.81
N LYS A 66 -9.97 10.15 4.10
CA LYS A 66 -8.89 11.05 4.51
C LYS A 66 -7.89 10.27 5.34
N TYR A 67 -6.64 10.32 4.94
CA TYR A 67 -5.57 9.71 5.70
C TYR A 67 -5.27 10.57 6.94
N SER A 68 -5.47 9.99 8.12
CA SER A 68 -5.22 10.66 9.40
C SER A 68 -4.02 10.10 10.15
N GLY A 69 -3.25 9.19 9.52
CA GLY A 69 -2.05 8.63 10.13
C GLY A 69 -0.88 9.61 10.14
N ARG A 70 0.25 9.14 10.66
CA ARG A 70 1.48 9.93 10.66
C ARG A 70 1.99 10.13 9.23
N SER A 71 2.81 11.16 9.01
CA SER A 71 3.46 11.36 7.71
C SER A 71 4.29 10.14 7.33
N MET A 72 4.57 9.98 6.03
CA MET A 72 5.39 8.85 5.57
C MET A 72 6.77 8.83 6.24
N PRO A 73 7.51 9.95 6.31
CA PRO A 73 8.79 9.96 7.03
C PRO A 73 8.66 9.58 8.51
N ASP A 74 7.64 10.10 9.20
CA ASP A 74 7.46 9.80 10.62
C ASP A 74 7.08 8.33 10.86
N THR A 75 6.27 7.76 9.99
CA THR A 75 5.86 6.36 10.10
C THR A 75 7.04 5.42 9.92
N HIS A 76 7.96 5.75 9.03
CA HIS A 76 9.07 4.86 8.63
C HIS A 76 10.41 5.21 9.26
N ARG A 77 10.48 6.31 10.02
CA ARG A 77 11.73 6.74 10.67
C ARG A 77 12.24 5.67 11.62
N GLY A 78 13.53 5.37 11.50
CA GLY A 78 14.16 4.36 12.34
C GLY A 78 14.05 2.93 11.84
N MET A 79 13.23 2.69 10.80
CA MET A 79 13.10 1.35 10.22
C MET A 79 14.23 1.03 9.25
N ASN A 80 14.92 2.04 8.75
CA ASN A 80 16.00 1.88 7.77
C ASN A 80 15.61 0.98 6.60
N ILE A 81 14.47 1.29 5.99
CA ILE A 81 13.99 0.51 4.84
C ILE A 81 14.93 0.74 3.65
N SER A 82 15.45 -0.34 3.07
CA SER A 82 16.31 -0.25 1.91
C SER A 82 15.52 -0.02 0.64
N ALA A 83 16.19 0.47 -0.41
CA ALA A 83 15.57 0.59 -1.72
C ALA A 83 15.08 -0.76 -2.24
N GLN A 84 15.84 -1.83 -1.98
CA GLN A 84 15.45 -3.19 -2.38
C GLN A 84 14.17 -3.62 -1.69
N GLU A 85 14.05 -3.37 -0.38
CA GLU A 85 12.83 -3.69 0.37
C GLU A 85 11.63 -2.90 -0.17
N TYR A 86 11.84 -1.62 -0.47
CA TYR A 86 10.76 -0.79 -1.00
C TYR A 86 10.28 -1.28 -2.35
N MET A 87 11.21 -1.64 -3.23
CA MET A 87 10.84 -2.19 -4.54
C MET A 87 10.16 -3.55 -4.43
N ALA A 88 10.56 -4.38 -3.46
CA ALA A 88 9.87 -5.63 -3.19
C ALA A 88 8.41 -5.39 -2.79
N ALA A 89 8.16 -4.37 -1.97
CA ALA A 89 6.80 -4.00 -1.59
C ALA A 89 6.00 -3.51 -2.81
N ILE A 90 6.60 -2.70 -3.67
CA ILE A 90 5.95 -2.26 -4.92
C ILE A 90 5.61 -3.45 -5.82
N ASP A 91 6.53 -4.40 -5.95
CA ASP A 91 6.29 -5.61 -6.77
C ASP A 91 5.07 -6.38 -6.25
N ASP A 92 4.94 -6.51 -4.94
CA ASP A 92 3.77 -7.16 -4.33
C ASP A 92 2.48 -6.40 -4.64
N ILE A 93 2.53 -5.07 -4.59
CA ILE A 93 1.37 -4.23 -4.92
C ILE A 93 0.95 -4.46 -6.37
N LEU A 94 1.91 -4.41 -7.30
CA LEU A 94 1.60 -4.58 -8.72
C LEU A 94 1.08 -5.98 -9.04
N ALA A 95 1.65 -7.01 -8.42
CA ALA A 95 1.19 -8.39 -8.59
C ALA A 95 -0.23 -8.55 -8.06
N THR A 96 -0.55 -7.90 -6.94
CA THR A 96 -1.90 -7.92 -6.37
C THR A 96 -2.90 -7.25 -7.30
N LEU A 97 -2.52 -6.11 -7.89
CA LEU A 97 -3.38 -5.42 -8.85
C LEU A 97 -3.65 -6.31 -10.07
N ASP A 98 -2.66 -7.05 -10.54
CA ASP A 98 -2.86 -8.03 -11.63
C ASP A 98 -3.84 -9.12 -11.22
N LYS A 99 -3.72 -9.64 -10.01
CA LYS A 99 -4.62 -10.65 -9.47
C LYS A 99 -6.07 -10.16 -9.45
N HIS A 100 -6.28 -8.87 -9.16
CA HIS A 100 -7.59 -8.24 -9.15
C HIS A 100 -8.03 -7.78 -10.54
N LYS A 101 -7.26 -8.08 -11.58
CA LYS A 101 -7.56 -7.76 -12.98
C LYS A 101 -7.72 -6.26 -13.24
N VAL A 102 -6.94 -5.47 -12.54
CA VAL A 102 -6.89 -4.01 -12.71
C VAL A 102 -6.19 -3.70 -14.04
N ASP A 103 -6.71 -2.73 -14.78
CA ASP A 103 -6.16 -2.38 -16.07
C ASP A 103 -4.75 -1.77 -15.98
N GLU A 104 -4.03 -1.77 -17.09
CA GLU A 104 -2.64 -1.34 -17.14
C GLU A 104 -2.46 0.12 -16.71
N GLN A 105 -3.35 1.01 -17.17
CA GLN A 105 -3.25 2.43 -16.81
C GLN A 105 -3.42 2.63 -15.31
N THR A 106 -4.34 1.91 -14.68
CA THR A 106 -4.55 1.99 -13.24
C THR A 106 -3.33 1.48 -12.48
N ARG A 107 -2.69 0.40 -12.95
CA ARG A 107 -1.44 -0.10 -12.37
C ARG A 107 -0.33 0.95 -12.46
N LYS A 108 -0.18 1.61 -13.60
CA LYS A 108 0.81 2.66 -13.79
C LYS A 108 0.56 3.85 -12.86
N ASP A 109 -0.70 4.23 -12.67
CA ASP A 109 -1.05 5.33 -11.79
C ASP A 109 -0.70 5.01 -10.34
N VAL A 110 -0.98 3.79 -9.88
CA VAL A 110 -0.61 3.35 -8.52
C VAL A 110 0.91 3.31 -8.38
N LEU A 111 1.61 2.77 -9.37
CA LEU A 111 3.08 2.73 -9.36
C LEU A 111 3.67 4.13 -9.26
N ALA A 112 3.13 5.10 -9.99
CA ALA A 112 3.62 6.48 -9.94
C ALA A 112 3.49 7.07 -8.53
N ILE A 113 2.35 6.83 -7.86
CA ILE A 113 2.13 7.29 -6.50
C ILE A 113 3.14 6.63 -5.55
N ALA A 114 3.25 5.31 -5.61
CA ALA A 114 4.16 4.56 -4.74
C ALA A 114 5.62 4.97 -4.95
N TYR A 115 6.03 5.13 -6.20
CA TYR A 115 7.40 5.52 -6.51
C TYR A 115 7.71 6.95 -6.05
N SER A 116 6.71 7.84 -6.11
CA SER A 116 6.88 9.23 -5.65
C SER A 116 7.16 9.32 -4.15
N LEU A 117 6.76 8.31 -3.37
CA LEU A 117 6.96 8.27 -1.92
C LEU A 117 8.30 7.66 -1.51
N LYS A 118 9.05 7.09 -2.45
CA LYS A 118 10.27 6.37 -2.15
C LYS A 118 11.25 7.19 -1.32
N GLY A 119 11.45 8.45 -1.66
CA GLY A 119 12.37 9.33 -0.94
C GLY A 119 11.93 9.67 0.48
N GLU A 120 10.65 9.50 0.79
CA GLU A 120 10.10 9.76 2.13
C GLU A 120 10.15 8.53 3.02
N ILE A 121 10.47 7.37 2.49
CA ILE A 121 10.42 6.07 3.19
C ILE A 121 11.79 5.42 3.27
N VAL A 122 12.53 5.38 2.16
CA VAL A 122 13.83 4.70 2.10
C VAL A 122 14.86 5.47 2.91
N HIS A 123 15.46 4.78 3.88
CA HIS A 123 16.55 5.30 4.72
C HIS A 123 16.23 6.61 5.46
N VAL A 124 15.00 6.81 5.87
CA VAL A 124 14.63 7.99 6.68
C VAL A 124 14.81 7.76 8.18
#